data_5b2f67689b3fca79f8552558dcc0b3b6
#
_entry.id   5b2f67689b3fca79f8552558dcc0b3b6
#
_cell.length_a   1.000
_cell.length_b   1.000
_cell.length_c   1.000
_cell.angle_alpha   90.00
_cell.angle_beta   90.00
_cell.angle_gamma   90.00
#
_symmetry.space_group_name_H-M   'P 1'
#
loop_
_entity.id
_entity.type
_entity.pdbx_description
1 polymer ?
#
loop_
_entity_poly.entity_id
_entity_poly.type
_entity_poly.pdbx_seq_one_letter_code
_entity_poly.pdbx_strand_id
1 'polypeptide(L)'
;MAKGKNSFLNLKKNFNLIMAAVGLALAFTLQFPTTVAAQPKVVIPQTTYDFGEVLQDKDLGYTFTVNNTGKAPLKILEVDPDCACTVPSYDKEIAPGTEGKITLRLKPFSVTKKFTKKTKVRFNDPVTPQAVLVLTGYAKPIIEIVPSHIVRFKGGLNEIHRSEIRFISHMSEPFEIKSFETNIADKIEVDIKAEQASKVYVVTIKNKAKEPGHYAGRIYLNTTAQKRPRLLVRVFADLSPSSASIP
;
A
#
# COMPACT_ATOMS: atom_id res chain seq x y z
N MET A 1 -82.30 44.86 -47.22
CA MET A 1 -81.57 44.74 -45.92
C MET A 1 -81.37 43.28 -45.60
N ALA A 2 -80.23 42.64 -45.98
CA ALA A 2 -79.79 41.28 -45.56
C ALA A 2 -78.37 41.02 -46.01
N LYS A 3 -77.38 41.67 -45.38
CA LYS A 3 -75.91 41.42 -45.67
C LYS A 3 -75.04 41.27 -44.42
N GLY A 4 -75.62 41.04 -43.25
CA GLY A 4 -74.83 41.01 -42.00
C GLY A 4 -74.66 39.66 -41.29
N LYS A 5 -75.29 38.60 -41.70
CA LYS A 5 -75.32 37.32 -40.96
C LYS A 5 -74.20 36.32 -41.34
N ASN A 6 -73.60 36.38 -42.55
CA ASN A 6 -72.61 35.38 -43.02
C ASN A 6 -71.14 35.64 -42.56
N SER A 7 -70.83 36.86 -42.16
CA SER A 7 -69.49 37.20 -41.73
C SER A 7 -69.10 36.63 -40.33
N PHE A 8 -70.07 36.59 -39.42
CA PHE A 8 -69.86 36.04 -38.06
C PHE A 8 -69.77 34.54 -38.00
N LEU A 9 -70.43 33.80 -38.89
CA LEU A 9 -70.35 32.34 -38.97
C LEU A 9 -68.96 31.88 -39.50
N ASN A 10 -68.45 32.60 -40.47
CA ASN A 10 -67.14 32.26 -41.01
C ASN A 10 -66.00 32.58 -40.03
N LEU A 11 -66.13 33.61 -39.23
CA LEU A 11 -65.13 33.95 -38.20
C LEU A 11 -65.05 32.92 -37.09
N LYS A 12 -66.21 32.39 -36.61
CA LYS A 12 -66.25 31.30 -35.61
C LYS A 12 -65.67 30.00 -36.14
N LYS A 13 -65.98 29.66 -37.40
CA LYS A 13 -65.53 28.44 -38.03
C LYS A 13 -63.95 28.44 -38.22
N ASN A 14 -63.39 29.59 -38.61
CA ASN A 14 -61.96 29.74 -38.73
C ASN A 14 -61.25 29.81 -37.38
N PHE A 15 -61.87 30.40 -36.35
CA PHE A 15 -61.31 30.42 -35.01
C PHE A 15 -61.25 29.03 -34.37
N ASN A 16 -62.26 28.18 -34.57
CA ASN A 16 -62.27 26.81 -34.08
C ASN A 16 -61.24 25.94 -34.84
N LEU A 17 -61.05 26.18 -36.15
CA LEU A 17 -60.01 25.46 -36.91
C LEU A 17 -58.61 25.84 -36.49
N ILE A 18 -58.35 27.10 -36.17
CA ILE A 18 -57.05 27.57 -35.66
C ILE A 18 -56.78 27.03 -34.26
N MET A 19 -57.78 27.01 -33.37
CA MET A 19 -57.63 26.45 -32.03
C MET A 19 -57.42 24.95 -32.06
N ALA A 20 -58.05 24.22 -32.96
CA ALA A 20 -57.84 22.78 -33.17
C ALA A 20 -56.41 22.50 -33.72
N ALA A 21 -55.93 23.33 -34.66
CA ALA A 21 -54.56 23.20 -35.19
C ALA A 21 -53.45 23.54 -34.17
N VAL A 22 -53.68 24.54 -33.31
CA VAL A 22 -52.77 24.91 -32.21
C VAL A 22 -52.75 23.84 -31.12
N GLY A 23 -53.93 23.26 -30.78
CA GLY A 23 -54.04 22.14 -29.84
C GLY A 23 -53.33 20.88 -30.34
N LEU A 24 -53.42 20.56 -31.63
CA LEU A 24 -52.75 19.41 -32.22
C LEU A 24 -51.23 19.62 -32.33
N ALA A 25 -50.75 20.86 -32.59
CA ALA A 25 -49.34 21.21 -32.59
C ALA A 25 -48.72 21.17 -31.18
N LEU A 26 -49.48 21.60 -30.14
CA LEU A 26 -49.01 21.52 -28.74
C LEU A 26 -48.97 20.07 -28.23
N ALA A 27 -49.84 19.17 -28.70
CA ALA A 27 -49.80 17.75 -28.31
C ALA A 27 -48.67 16.98 -28.95
N PHE A 28 -48.15 17.43 -30.11
CA PHE A 28 -47.03 16.78 -30.80
C PHE A 28 -45.67 17.15 -30.24
N THR A 29 -45.52 18.24 -29.44
CA THR A 29 -44.26 18.65 -28.84
C THR A 29 -43.91 17.92 -27.53
N LEU A 30 -44.78 17.08 -27.00
CA LEU A 30 -44.59 16.40 -25.71
C LEU A 30 -44.06 14.95 -25.80
N GLN A 31 -43.73 14.46 -26.99
CA GLN A 31 -43.27 13.07 -27.21
C GLN A 31 -41.83 12.95 -27.70
N PHE A 32 -40.92 13.82 -27.26
CA PHE A 32 -39.51 13.48 -27.39
C PHE A 32 -39.16 12.45 -26.30
N PRO A 33 -38.86 11.20 -26.63
CA PRO A 33 -38.32 10.28 -25.66
C PRO A 33 -37.05 10.88 -25.15
N THR A 34 -37.00 11.22 -23.85
CA THR A 34 -35.72 11.49 -23.19
C THR A 34 -34.91 10.22 -23.27
N THR A 35 -34.04 10.11 -24.26
CA THR A 35 -33.06 9.04 -24.32
C THR A 35 -32.14 9.24 -23.12
N VAL A 36 -32.41 8.52 -22.04
CA VAL A 36 -31.45 8.39 -20.94
C VAL A 36 -30.22 7.77 -21.56
N ALA A 37 -29.18 8.57 -21.73
CA ALA A 37 -27.92 8.09 -22.28
C ALA A 37 -27.43 6.91 -21.44
N ALA A 38 -27.11 5.81 -22.10
CA ALA A 38 -26.56 4.65 -21.43
C ALA A 38 -25.26 5.07 -20.71
N GLN A 39 -25.19 4.87 -19.41
CA GLN A 39 -24.03 5.25 -18.61
C GLN A 39 -23.39 4.00 -17.99
N PRO A 40 -22.07 3.97 -17.83
CA PRO A 40 -21.39 2.96 -17.03
C PRO A 40 -21.72 3.19 -15.54
N LYS A 41 -21.70 2.12 -14.77
CA LYS A 41 -21.91 2.17 -13.31
C LYS A 41 -20.99 1.17 -12.63
N VAL A 42 -20.00 1.69 -11.92
CA VAL A 42 -19.04 0.86 -11.17
C VAL A 42 -19.62 0.44 -9.82
N VAL A 43 -19.42 -0.83 -9.49
CA VAL A 43 -19.66 -1.38 -8.14
C VAL A 43 -18.46 -2.26 -7.80
N ILE A 44 -17.78 -1.96 -6.70
CA ILE A 44 -16.68 -2.76 -6.15
C ILE A 44 -17.16 -3.33 -4.81
N PRO A 45 -17.51 -4.62 -4.74
CA PRO A 45 -18.09 -5.22 -3.54
C PRO A 45 -17.19 -5.14 -2.31
N GLN A 46 -15.88 -5.21 -2.55
CA GLN A 46 -14.86 -5.14 -1.52
C GLN A 46 -13.74 -4.22 -1.99
N THR A 47 -13.47 -3.16 -1.23
CA THR A 47 -12.40 -2.19 -1.53
C THR A 47 -11.17 -2.35 -0.63
N THR A 48 -11.25 -3.20 0.39
CA THR A 48 -10.15 -3.45 1.35
C THR A 48 -9.91 -4.93 1.49
N TYR A 49 -8.65 -5.34 1.42
CA TYR A 49 -8.23 -6.70 1.70
C TYR A 49 -7.15 -6.71 2.77
N ASP A 50 -7.33 -7.57 3.80
CA ASP A 50 -6.36 -7.78 4.87
C ASP A 50 -5.71 -9.15 4.69
N PHE A 51 -4.38 -9.14 4.51
CA PHE A 51 -3.57 -10.35 4.41
C PHE A 51 -3.39 -11.05 5.76
N GLY A 52 -3.79 -10.42 6.87
CA GLY A 52 -3.44 -10.88 8.21
C GLY A 52 -1.94 -10.84 8.45
N GLU A 53 -1.41 -11.86 9.13
CA GLU A 53 0.00 -11.99 9.42
C GLU A 53 0.72 -12.80 8.33
N VAL A 54 1.73 -12.19 7.70
CA VAL A 54 2.50 -12.79 6.60
C VAL A 54 4.00 -12.59 6.81
N LEU A 55 4.85 -13.37 6.14
CA LEU A 55 6.28 -13.10 6.09
C LEU A 55 6.59 -12.04 5.03
N GLN A 56 7.52 -11.13 5.32
CA GLN A 56 7.90 -10.01 4.43
C GLN A 56 8.51 -10.45 3.09
N ASP A 57 8.96 -11.70 2.99
CA ASP A 57 9.57 -12.25 1.77
C ASP A 57 8.56 -12.82 0.78
N LYS A 58 7.28 -12.82 1.11
CA LYS A 58 6.22 -13.32 0.25
C LYS A 58 5.82 -12.29 -0.80
N ASP A 59 5.49 -12.78 -1.96
CA ASP A 59 4.79 -12.02 -2.98
C ASP A 59 3.30 -11.98 -2.58
N LEU A 60 2.80 -10.81 -2.23
CA LEU A 60 1.45 -10.62 -1.75
C LEU A 60 0.60 -10.04 -2.88
N GLY A 61 -0.37 -10.79 -3.35
CA GLY A 61 -1.28 -10.36 -4.41
C GLY A 61 -2.73 -10.54 -4.03
N TYR A 62 -3.58 -9.59 -4.42
CA TYR A 62 -5.02 -9.70 -4.31
C TYR A 62 -5.71 -9.15 -5.55
N THR A 63 -6.80 -9.80 -5.96
CA THR A 63 -7.61 -9.40 -7.10
C THR A 63 -8.97 -8.88 -6.62
N PHE A 64 -9.20 -7.60 -6.86
CA PHE A 64 -10.49 -6.96 -6.63
C PHE A 64 -11.39 -7.19 -7.82
N THR A 65 -12.64 -7.58 -7.56
CA THR A 65 -13.71 -7.65 -8.58
C THR A 65 -14.30 -6.27 -8.78
N VAL A 66 -14.50 -5.88 -10.03
CA VAL A 66 -15.12 -4.62 -10.44
C VAL A 66 -16.31 -4.96 -11.32
N ASN A 67 -17.52 -4.66 -10.86
CA ASN A 67 -18.76 -4.92 -11.58
C ASN A 67 -19.20 -3.68 -12.36
N ASN A 68 -19.51 -3.83 -13.65
CA ASN A 68 -20.20 -2.81 -14.41
C ASN A 68 -21.71 -3.11 -14.39
N THR A 69 -22.44 -2.49 -13.48
CA THR A 69 -23.91 -2.62 -13.39
C THR A 69 -24.66 -1.61 -14.26
N GLY A 70 -23.93 -0.83 -15.05
CA GLY A 70 -24.45 0.15 -16.00
C GLY A 70 -24.88 -0.46 -17.34
N LYS A 71 -25.23 0.42 -18.28
CA LYS A 71 -25.68 0.06 -19.64
C LYS A 71 -24.67 0.49 -20.72
N ALA A 72 -23.53 1.09 -20.35
CA ALA A 72 -22.45 1.46 -21.25
C ALA A 72 -21.12 0.81 -20.76
N PRO A 73 -20.10 0.66 -21.62
CA PRO A 73 -18.80 0.14 -21.23
C PRO A 73 -18.16 0.98 -20.10
N LEU A 74 -17.73 0.32 -19.03
CA LEU A 74 -16.99 0.93 -17.94
C LEU A 74 -15.49 0.86 -18.27
N LYS A 75 -14.82 2.01 -18.29
CA LYS A 75 -13.37 2.11 -18.53
C LYS A 75 -12.64 2.42 -17.22
N ILE A 76 -11.57 1.67 -16.98
CA ILE A 76 -10.60 1.99 -15.94
C ILE A 76 -9.56 2.92 -16.56
N LEU A 77 -9.63 4.20 -16.22
CA LEU A 77 -8.81 5.25 -16.83
C LEU A 77 -7.41 5.29 -16.24
N GLU A 78 -7.29 4.97 -14.96
CA GLU A 78 -6.02 5.02 -14.24
C GLU A 78 -6.08 4.15 -12.99
N VAL A 79 -4.95 3.48 -12.69
CA VAL A 79 -4.70 2.78 -11.43
C VAL A 79 -3.39 3.32 -10.88
N ASP A 80 -3.47 4.12 -9.80
CA ASP A 80 -2.36 4.89 -9.23
C ASP A 80 -2.07 4.43 -7.79
N PRO A 81 -1.07 3.53 -7.58
CA PRO A 81 -0.64 3.14 -6.26
C PRO A 81 0.13 4.26 -5.53
N ASP A 82 -0.05 4.35 -4.20
CA ASP A 82 0.67 5.28 -3.32
C ASP A 82 2.17 4.99 -3.17
N CYS A 83 2.64 3.86 -3.70
CA CYS A 83 4.06 3.50 -3.70
C CYS A 83 4.43 2.63 -4.90
N ALA A 84 5.65 2.80 -5.41
CA ALA A 84 6.23 1.97 -6.48
C ALA A 84 6.44 0.49 -6.09
N CYS A 85 6.15 0.14 -4.85
CA CYS A 85 6.18 -1.22 -4.34
C CYS A 85 4.95 -2.05 -4.73
N THR A 86 3.87 -1.40 -5.14
CA THR A 86 2.64 -2.02 -5.62
C THR A 86 2.63 -2.06 -7.15
N VAL A 87 2.43 -3.23 -7.71
CA VAL A 87 2.35 -3.43 -9.16
C VAL A 87 0.91 -3.76 -9.53
N PRO A 88 0.21 -2.85 -10.25
CA PRO A 88 -1.15 -3.10 -10.71
C PRO A 88 -1.18 -3.87 -12.02
N SER A 89 -2.23 -4.67 -12.19
CA SER A 89 -2.66 -5.27 -13.47
C SER A 89 -4.19 -5.23 -13.49
N TYR A 90 -4.81 -4.79 -14.59
CA TYR A 90 -6.26 -4.58 -14.63
C TYR A 90 -6.83 -4.65 -16.04
N ASP A 91 -8.13 -4.94 -16.10
CA ASP A 91 -8.93 -4.87 -17.32
C ASP A 91 -9.20 -3.40 -17.66
N LYS A 92 -8.84 -2.97 -18.87
CA LYS A 92 -9.02 -1.57 -19.28
C LYS A 92 -10.47 -1.19 -19.50
N GLU A 93 -11.29 -2.16 -19.92
CA GLU A 93 -12.69 -1.96 -20.25
C GLU A 93 -13.52 -3.18 -19.81
N ILE A 94 -14.68 -2.92 -19.22
CA ILE A 94 -15.60 -3.91 -18.69
C ILE A 94 -16.96 -3.71 -19.36
N ALA A 95 -17.45 -4.73 -20.05
CA ALA A 95 -18.72 -4.66 -20.77
C ALA A 95 -19.92 -4.46 -19.81
N PRO A 96 -21.05 -3.90 -20.28
CA PRO A 96 -22.26 -3.75 -19.48
C PRO A 96 -22.73 -5.09 -18.89
N GLY A 97 -23.04 -5.10 -17.60
CA GLY A 97 -23.54 -6.29 -16.88
C GLY A 97 -22.49 -7.37 -16.61
N THR A 98 -21.19 -7.10 -16.84
CA THR A 98 -20.12 -8.06 -16.61
C THR A 98 -19.17 -7.64 -15.49
N GLU A 99 -18.27 -8.55 -15.11
CA GLU A 99 -17.22 -8.35 -14.13
C GLU A 99 -15.86 -8.17 -14.80
N GLY A 100 -15.05 -7.27 -14.23
CA GLY A 100 -13.64 -7.11 -14.52
C GLY A 100 -12.79 -7.23 -13.25
N LYS A 101 -11.47 -7.13 -13.40
CA LYS A 101 -10.49 -7.40 -12.35
C LYS A 101 -9.46 -6.29 -12.24
N ILE A 102 -9.08 -5.97 -10.98
CA ILE A 102 -7.90 -5.18 -10.66
C ILE A 102 -7.06 -6.01 -9.71
N THR A 103 -5.89 -6.47 -10.15
CA THR A 103 -4.95 -7.21 -9.31
C THR A 103 -3.85 -6.26 -8.85
N LEU A 104 -3.63 -6.20 -7.54
CA LEU A 104 -2.54 -5.45 -6.93
C LEU A 104 -1.56 -6.42 -6.29
N ARG A 105 -0.27 -6.30 -6.60
CA ARG A 105 0.81 -7.14 -6.07
C ARG A 105 1.83 -6.28 -5.33
N LEU A 106 2.15 -6.67 -4.10
CA LEU A 106 3.20 -6.05 -3.29
C LEU A 106 4.49 -6.84 -3.46
N LYS A 107 5.56 -6.17 -3.85
CA LYS A 107 6.88 -6.81 -4.02
C LYS A 107 7.39 -7.38 -2.69
N PRO A 108 8.09 -8.53 -2.70
CA PRO A 108 8.76 -9.05 -1.51
C PRO A 108 9.65 -7.98 -0.85
N PHE A 109 9.73 -7.99 0.48
CA PHE A 109 10.47 -7.04 1.31
C PHE A 109 10.04 -5.56 1.20
N SER A 110 8.94 -5.27 0.51
CA SER A 110 8.43 -3.90 0.39
C SER A 110 7.55 -3.45 1.57
N VAL A 111 7.14 -4.38 2.42
CA VAL A 111 6.33 -4.14 3.61
C VAL A 111 6.97 -4.76 4.85
N THR A 112 6.83 -4.08 5.99
CA THR A 112 7.31 -4.55 7.29
C THR A 112 6.36 -4.10 8.39
N LYS A 113 6.19 -4.91 9.44
CA LYS A 113 5.26 -4.64 10.54
C LYS A 113 3.84 -4.39 10.00
N LYS A 114 3.05 -3.59 10.72
CA LYS A 114 1.73 -3.19 10.24
C LYS A 114 1.88 -2.30 9.00
N PHE A 115 1.19 -2.66 7.92
CA PHE A 115 1.21 -1.88 6.68
C PHE A 115 -0.21 -1.63 6.18
N THR A 116 -0.35 -0.52 5.45
CA THR A 116 -1.55 -0.17 4.69
C THR A 116 -1.08 0.49 3.39
N LYS A 117 -1.49 -0.08 2.25
CA LYS A 117 -1.17 0.42 0.91
C LYS A 117 -2.45 0.81 0.21
N LYS A 118 -2.50 2.01 -0.33
CA LYS A 118 -3.67 2.55 -1.01
C LYS A 118 -3.38 2.67 -2.51
N THR A 119 -4.39 2.40 -3.31
CA THR A 119 -4.33 2.57 -4.77
C THR A 119 -5.58 3.32 -5.19
N LYS A 120 -5.40 4.47 -5.82
CA LYS A 120 -6.50 5.23 -6.41
C LYS A 120 -6.83 4.65 -7.78
N VAL A 121 -8.12 4.50 -8.07
CA VAL A 121 -8.61 4.01 -9.36
C VAL A 121 -9.57 5.04 -9.91
N ARG A 122 -9.38 5.45 -11.16
CA ARG A 122 -10.28 6.37 -11.86
C ARG A 122 -11.07 5.64 -12.93
N PHE A 123 -12.35 5.99 -13.03
CA PHE A 123 -13.31 5.42 -13.96
C PHE A 123 -13.98 6.49 -14.84
N ASN A 124 -14.60 6.07 -15.93
CA ASN A 124 -15.50 6.93 -16.73
C ASN A 124 -16.94 6.96 -16.21
N ASP A 125 -17.20 6.43 -15.00
CA ASP A 125 -18.51 6.53 -14.34
C ASP A 125 -18.71 7.97 -13.83
N PRO A 126 -19.75 8.70 -14.28
CA PRO A 126 -19.98 10.09 -13.88
C PRO A 126 -20.44 10.22 -12.42
N VAL A 127 -20.98 9.16 -11.81
CA VAL A 127 -21.48 9.16 -10.42
C VAL A 127 -20.36 8.76 -9.46
N THR A 128 -19.55 7.76 -9.85
CA THR A 128 -18.45 7.25 -9.05
C THR A 128 -17.15 7.29 -9.88
N PRO A 129 -16.59 8.49 -10.12
CA PRO A 129 -15.44 8.64 -11.00
C PRO A 129 -14.14 8.11 -10.38
N GLN A 130 -14.11 7.83 -9.07
CA GLN A 130 -12.92 7.37 -8.37
C GLN A 130 -13.28 6.42 -7.22
N ALA A 131 -12.42 5.42 -6.99
CA ALA A 131 -12.41 4.58 -5.80
C ALA A 131 -11.00 4.45 -5.24
N VAL A 132 -10.88 4.00 -3.98
CA VAL A 132 -9.61 3.68 -3.34
C VAL A 132 -9.63 2.22 -2.93
N LEU A 133 -8.68 1.45 -3.45
CA LEU A 133 -8.43 0.07 -3.05
C LEU A 133 -7.35 0.04 -1.98
N VAL A 134 -7.53 -0.80 -0.96
CA VAL A 134 -6.65 -0.87 0.21
C VAL A 134 -6.17 -2.30 0.42
N LEU A 135 -4.85 -2.46 0.52
CA LEU A 135 -4.21 -3.69 0.99
C LEU A 135 -3.62 -3.41 2.38
N THR A 136 -3.93 -4.25 3.35
CA THR A 136 -3.42 -4.12 4.71
C THR A 136 -2.91 -5.47 5.25
N GLY A 137 -2.21 -5.44 6.37
CA GLY A 137 -1.73 -6.64 7.04
C GLY A 137 -0.58 -6.35 8.00
N TYR A 138 0.00 -7.42 8.52
CA TYR A 138 1.19 -7.38 9.35
C TYR A 138 2.28 -8.26 8.76
N ALA A 139 3.37 -7.65 8.26
CA ALA A 139 4.49 -8.37 7.66
C ALA A 139 5.60 -8.60 8.70
N LYS A 140 5.78 -9.87 9.12
CA LYS A 140 6.89 -10.28 9.95
C LYS A 140 8.20 -10.30 9.15
N PRO A 141 9.31 -9.78 9.69
CA PRO A 141 10.61 -9.96 9.07
C PRO A 141 10.99 -11.46 9.08
N ILE A 142 11.67 -11.93 8.05
CA ILE A 142 12.17 -13.31 8.05
C ILE A 142 13.25 -13.55 9.12
N ILE A 143 13.98 -12.49 9.48
CA ILE A 143 14.89 -12.45 10.63
C ILE A 143 14.58 -11.19 11.41
N GLU A 144 14.08 -11.36 12.63
CA GLU A 144 13.82 -10.27 13.56
C GLU A 144 15.07 -9.95 14.37
N ILE A 145 15.32 -8.67 14.61
CA ILE A 145 16.49 -8.17 15.33
C ILE A 145 16.01 -7.39 16.55
N VAL A 146 16.32 -7.88 17.74
CA VAL A 146 15.84 -7.34 19.01
C VAL A 146 17.02 -7.03 19.94
N PRO A 147 17.07 -5.87 20.56
CA PRO A 147 16.13 -4.73 20.48
C PRO A 147 16.34 -3.90 19.21
N SER A 148 17.57 -3.89 18.62
CA SER A 148 17.93 -3.07 17.48
C SER A 148 19.21 -3.57 16.82
N HIS A 149 19.36 -3.31 15.53
CA HIS A 149 20.62 -3.50 14.79
C HIS A 149 21.62 -2.34 15.01
N ILE A 150 21.30 -1.41 15.92
CA ILE A 150 22.16 -0.27 16.26
C ILE A 150 22.58 -0.40 17.72
N VAL A 151 23.89 -0.48 17.94
CA VAL A 151 24.55 -0.47 19.25
C VAL A 151 25.07 0.92 19.54
N ARG A 152 24.85 1.41 20.75
CA ARG A 152 25.41 2.67 21.24
C ARG A 152 26.07 2.45 22.58
N PHE A 153 27.38 2.74 22.65
CA PHE A 153 28.15 2.82 23.88
C PHE A 153 28.32 4.30 24.24
N LYS A 154 27.91 4.66 25.44
CA LYS A 154 28.04 6.04 25.95
C LYS A 154 28.38 6.00 27.43
N GLY A 155 29.37 6.79 27.86
CA GLY A 155 29.78 6.88 29.26
C GLY A 155 31.30 6.90 29.43
N GLY A 156 31.77 6.61 30.63
CA GLY A 156 33.22 6.59 30.94
C GLY A 156 33.95 5.40 30.32
N LEU A 157 35.20 5.61 29.91
CA LEU A 157 36.01 4.55 29.30
C LEU A 157 36.11 3.28 30.15
N ASN A 158 36.16 3.44 31.47
CA ASN A 158 36.30 2.33 32.44
C ASN A 158 34.98 1.64 32.78
N GLU A 159 33.85 2.11 32.24
CA GLU A 159 32.57 1.46 32.43
C GLU A 159 32.44 0.21 31.53
N ILE A 160 31.60 -0.73 31.99
CA ILE A 160 31.32 -1.93 31.20
C ILE A 160 30.32 -1.59 30.10
N HIS A 161 30.80 -1.45 28.88
CA HIS A 161 29.96 -1.27 27.71
C HIS A 161 29.72 -2.60 26.99
N ARG A 162 28.53 -3.17 27.20
CA ARG A 162 28.06 -4.41 26.60
C ARG A 162 26.67 -4.22 25.99
N SER A 163 26.47 -4.80 24.86
CA SER A 163 25.16 -4.87 24.20
C SER A 163 24.89 -6.28 23.70
N GLU A 164 23.65 -6.73 23.85
CA GLU A 164 23.18 -8.01 23.32
C GLU A 164 22.10 -7.79 22.29
N ILE A 165 22.24 -8.49 21.17
CA ILE A 165 21.26 -8.46 20.06
C ILE A 165 20.83 -9.88 19.77
N ARG A 166 19.53 -10.11 19.79
CA ARG A 166 18.92 -11.40 19.42
C ARG A 166 18.49 -11.34 17.95
N PHE A 167 18.85 -12.36 17.22
CA PHE A 167 18.45 -12.59 15.84
C PHE A 167 17.52 -13.80 15.84
N ILE A 168 16.23 -13.56 15.56
CA ILE A 168 15.17 -14.57 15.64
C ILE A 168 14.70 -14.87 14.23
N SER A 169 14.87 -16.11 13.78
CA SER A 169 14.40 -16.56 12.47
C SER A 169 12.93 -16.97 12.53
N HIS A 170 12.13 -16.39 11.65
CA HIS A 170 10.74 -16.78 11.39
C HIS A 170 10.60 -17.67 10.13
N MET A 171 11.73 -18.05 9.53
CA MET A 171 11.75 -18.98 8.39
C MET A 171 11.45 -20.41 8.83
N SER A 172 10.95 -21.22 7.90
CA SER A 172 10.82 -22.67 8.08
C SER A 172 12.18 -23.37 8.01
N GLU A 173 13.07 -22.88 7.16
CA GLU A 173 14.39 -23.44 6.96
C GLU A 173 15.33 -23.11 8.14
N PRO A 174 16.34 -23.96 8.40
CA PRO A 174 17.35 -23.71 9.42
C PRO A 174 18.10 -22.40 9.15
N PHE A 175 18.32 -21.64 10.22
CA PHE A 175 19.05 -20.38 10.20
C PHE A 175 20.30 -20.48 11.07
N GLU A 176 21.45 -20.06 10.53
CA GLU A 176 22.70 -19.97 11.26
C GLU A 176 23.43 -18.68 10.94
N ILE A 177 24.10 -18.12 11.96
CA ILE A 177 25.14 -17.08 11.80
C ILE A 177 26.48 -17.78 11.79
N LYS A 178 27.13 -17.86 10.62
CA LYS A 178 28.39 -18.62 10.41
C LYS A 178 29.63 -17.87 10.86
N SER A 179 29.67 -16.57 10.62
CA SER A 179 30.86 -15.73 10.88
C SER A 179 30.47 -14.26 10.92
N PHE A 180 31.41 -13.43 11.31
CA PHE A 180 31.27 -11.99 11.20
C PHE A 180 32.52 -11.32 10.64
N GLU A 181 32.33 -10.13 10.08
CA GLU A 181 33.38 -9.21 9.64
C GLU A 181 33.11 -7.84 10.26
N THR A 182 34.17 -7.12 10.65
CA THR A 182 34.05 -5.76 11.20
C THR A 182 35.21 -4.90 10.80
N ASN A 183 34.96 -3.60 10.62
CA ASN A 183 35.99 -2.59 10.38
C ASN A 183 36.53 -1.93 11.65
N ILE A 184 36.13 -2.39 12.84
CA ILE A 184 36.51 -1.88 14.17
C ILE A 184 36.94 -3.02 15.10
N ALA A 185 37.63 -4.02 14.55
CA ALA A 185 38.07 -5.20 15.30
C ALA A 185 39.04 -4.87 16.47
N ASP A 186 39.71 -3.75 16.42
CA ASP A 186 40.54 -3.21 17.49
C ASP A 186 39.75 -2.55 18.64
N LYS A 187 38.52 -2.15 18.38
CA LYS A 187 37.64 -1.41 19.32
C LYS A 187 36.58 -2.25 20.00
N ILE A 188 36.24 -3.42 19.45
CA ILE A 188 35.14 -4.27 19.95
C ILE A 188 35.51 -5.75 20.01
N GLU A 189 34.86 -6.48 20.92
CA GLU A 189 34.82 -7.92 20.96
C GLU A 189 33.40 -8.36 20.57
N VAL A 190 33.27 -9.40 19.76
CA VAL A 190 31.99 -9.95 19.28
C VAL A 190 31.95 -11.44 19.63
N ASP A 191 30.92 -11.87 20.37
CA ASP A 191 30.65 -13.26 20.71
C ASP A 191 29.28 -13.64 20.11
N ILE A 192 29.20 -14.81 19.47
CA ILE A 192 27.98 -15.30 18.82
C ILE A 192 27.62 -16.65 19.45
N LYS A 193 26.43 -16.73 20.03
CA LYS A 193 25.90 -17.94 20.66
C LYS A 193 24.53 -18.31 20.09
N ALA A 194 24.33 -19.58 19.79
CA ALA A 194 23.01 -20.13 19.54
C ALA A 194 22.27 -20.27 20.89
N GLU A 195 21.15 -19.58 21.07
CA GLU A 195 20.24 -19.74 22.20
C GLU A 195 19.25 -20.87 21.93
N GLN A 196 18.71 -20.88 20.71
CA GLN A 196 17.93 -21.99 20.17
C GLN A 196 18.51 -22.35 18.80
N ALA A 197 19.06 -23.53 18.71
CA ALA A 197 19.70 -24.00 17.48
C ALA A 197 18.80 -23.80 16.26
N SER A 198 19.38 -23.29 15.18
CA SER A 198 18.71 -23.02 13.90
C SER A 198 17.55 -21.98 13.95
N LYS A 199 17.33 -21.30 15.07
CA LYS A 199 16.23 -20.35 15.23
C LYS A 199 16.65 -19.01 15.87
N VAL A 200 17.39 -19.05 16.98
CA VAL A 200 17.73 -17.86 17.76
C VAL A 200 19.21 -17.80 18.04
N TYR A 201 19.82 -16.68 17.68
CA TYR A 201 21.21 -16.37 17.98
C TYR A 201 21.30 -15.09 18.80
N VAL A 202 22.17 -15.09 19.80
CA VAL A 202 22.54 -13.92 20.60
C VAL A 202 23.93 -13.49 20.19
N VAL A 203 24.04 -12.25 19.77
CA VAL A 203 25.32 -11.60 19.44
C VAL A 203 25.62 -10.60 20.55
N THR A 204 26.65 -10.88 21.34
CA THR A 204 27.15 -9.99 22.37
C THR A 204 28.27 -9.13 21.80
N ILE A 205 28.18 -7.83 21.98
CA ILE A 205 29.18 -6.86 21.54
C ILE A 205 29.68 -6.11 22.79
N LYS A 206 31.00 -6.17 23.03
CA LYS A 206 31.64 -5.47 24.13
C LYS A 206 32.62 -4.43 23.58
N ASN A 207 32.66 -3.26 24.21
CA ASN A 207 33.70 -2.29 23.95
C ASN A 207 35.02 -2.79 24.53
N LYS A 208 36.13 -2.65 23.80
CA LYS A 208 37.49 -2.87 24.25
C LYS A 208 38.46 -1.74 23.86
N ALA A 209 37.91 -0.57 23.46
CA ALA A 209 38.71 0.62 23.21
C ALA A 209 39.49 0.99 24.45
N LYS A 210 40.77 1.36 24.26
CA LYS A 210 41.68 1.71 25.36
C LYS A 210 41.81 3.22 25.60
N GLU A 211 41.25 4.01 24.70
CA GLU A 211 41.32 5.47 24.74
C GLU A 211 39.92 6.06 24.64
N PRO A 212 39.63 7.18 25.31
CA PRO A 212 38.40 7.91 25.17
C PRO A 212 38.25 8.49 23.76
N GLY A 213 37.04 8.81 23.35
CA GLY A 213 36.76 9.41 22.06
C GLY A 213 35.56 8.80 21.36
N HIS A 214 35.33 9.19 20.12
CA HIS A 214 34.24 8.74 19.33
C HIS A 214 34.71 7.74 18.26
N TYR A 215 33.95 6.67 18.10
CA TYR A 215 34.13 5.79 16.94
C TYR A 215 32.80 5.28 16.42
N ALA A 216 32.77 4.92 15.14
CA ALA A 216 31.65 4.27 14.50
C ALA A 216 32.13 3.13 13.63
N GLY A 217 31.36 2.04 13.61
CA GLY A 217 31.70 0.87 12.83
C GLY A 217 30.53 0.02 12.42
N ARG A 218 30.85 -1.04 11.68
CA ARG A 218 29.87 -1.99 11.16
C ARG A 218 30.32 -3.40 11.48
N ILE A 219 29.35 -4.24 11.81
CA ILE A 219 29.53 -5.69 11.92
C ILE A 219 28.62 -6.31 10.87
N TYR A 220 29.18 -7.07 9.97
CA TYR A 220 28.44 -7.88 9.02
C TYR A 220 28.43 -9.31 9.52
N LEU A 221 27.26 -9.86 9.75
CA LEU A 221 27.03 -11.24 10.14
C LEU A 221 26.67 -12.03 8.90
N ASN A 222 27.50 -13.03 8.54
CA ASN A 222 27.25 -13.91 7.41
C ASN A 222 26.33 -15.07 7.85
N THR A 223 25.25 -15.30 7.12
CA THR A 223 24.20 -16.25 7.51
C THR A 223 23.96 -17.33 6.45
N THR A 224 23.22 -18.39 6.82
CA THR A 224 22.74 -19.41 5.89
C THR A 224 21.46 -18.99 5.15
N ALA A 225 20.81 -17.90 5.55
CA ALA A 225 19.56 -17.44 4.93
C ALA A 225 19.80 -16.91 3.51
N GLN A 226 19.39 -17.64 2.48
CA GLN A 226 19.60 -17.25 1.06
C GLN A 226 19.09 -15.83 0.75
N LYS A 227 17.92 -15.45 1.31
CA LYS A 227 17.31 -14.13 1.09
C LYS A 227 17.89 -13.02 1.99
N ARG A 228 18.70 -13.38 2.98
CA ARG A 228 19.38 -12.47 3.91
C ARG A 228 20.78 -13.01 4.24
N PRO A 229 21.64 -13.23 3.25
CA PRO A 229 22.95 -13.87 3.45
C PRO A 229 23.88 -13.05 4.34
N ARG A 230 23.55 -11.77 4.51
CA ARG A 230 24.35 -10.83 5.30
C ARG A 230 23.44 -9.89 6.10
N LEU A 231 23.69 -9.79 7.42
CA LEU A 231 22.99 -8.87 8.30
C LEU A 231 23.96 -7.80 8.78
N LEU A 232 23.50 -6.56 8.90
CA LEU A 232 24.31 -5.42 9.30
C LEU A 232 23.94 -4.99 10.72
N VAL A 233 24.94 -4.90 11.59
CA VAL A 233 24.88 -4.20 12.87
C VAL A 233 25.77 -2.96 12.80
N ARG A 234 25.27 -1.82 13.24
CA ARG A 234 26.01 -0.56 13.35
C ARG A 234 26.37 -0.32 14.81
N VAL A 235 27.64 0.06 15.04
CA VAL A 235 28.15 0.38 16.36
C VAL A 235 28.57 1.84 16.37
N PHE A 236 28.13 2.56 17.40
CA PHE A 236 28.52 3.93 17.68
C PHE A 236 29.00 3.99 19.14
N ALA A 237 30.10 4.65 19.40
CA ALA A 237 30.63 4.89 20.72
C ALA A 237 30.96 6.36 20.93
N ASP A 238 30.68 6.82 22.14
CA ASP A 238 31.00 8.15 22.65
C ASP A 238 31.51 7.97 24.09
N LEU A 239 32.84 7.79 24.21
CA LEU A 239 33.51 7.42 25.46
C LEU A 239 34.25 8.63 26.03
N SER A 240 33.83 9.08 27.19
CA SER A 240 34.55 10.12 27.94
C SER A 240 35.78 9.54 28.66
N PRO A 241 36.77 10.34 29.00
CA PRO A 241 37.82 9.94 29.94
C PRO A 241 37.17 9.38 31.20
N SER A 242 37.82 8.38 31.83
CA SER A 242 37.39 7.94 33.15
C SER A 242 37.40 9.15 34.09
N SER A 243 36.25 9.44 34.71
CA SER A 243 36.22 10.39 35.81
C SER A 243 37.19 9.84 36.86
N ALA A 244 38.32 10.49 37.08
CA ALA A 244 39.12 10.25 38.25
C ALA A 244 38.18 10.51 39.43
N SER A 245 37.94 9.49 40.27
CA SER A 245 37.35 9.71 41.58
C SER A 245 38.24 10.73 42.28
N ILE A 246 37.77 11.95 42.41
CA ILE A 246 38.40 12.95 43.26
C ILE A 246 38.35 12.38 44.68
N PRO A 247 39.48 12.24 45.37
CA PRO A 247 39.56 11.68 46.70
C PRO A 247 38.82 12.53 47.73
#